data_a7d5371493f911fa39af532081bcb1ab
#
_entry.id   a7d5371493f911fa39af532081bcb1ab
#
_cell.length_a   1.000
_cell.length_b   1.000
_cell.length_c   1.000
_cell.angle_alpha   90.00
_cell.angle_beta   90.00
_cell.angle_gamma   90.00
#
_symmetry.space_group_name_H-M   'P 1'
#
loop_
_entity.id
_entity.type
_entity.pdbx_description
1 polymer ?
#
loop_
_entity_poly.entity_id
_entity_poly.type
_entity_poly.pdbx_seq_one_letter_code
_entity_poly.pdbx_strand_id
1 'polypeptide(L)'
;MSRRLFIKILLALGLGNFFPKFAEAARLDELHTPQDGYRPLTSAKFLRQVVTKDSRTSRMLMWQADAQENFSVEWQLVGEDTAHFSDVTQKTFEDEIFCSCALENLKPESLYRFRIVSGERATAWQNLRTAGDGKFQMLIFADSQCEFYSVWQRTADTAHETFPDAELVTVVGDLVDNGQAAYQWRAWHLAAVKILSGRIFAPVMGNHECYGLDWFNALPTGYLNQFTLPANGAKNFDGYFYSFDYGAAHFFILNTQFVELDKFKPKLHDAQEYFFRRDAANVNRPWKIVFMHKDIYDYAQDKFNDIADRFLDLFDELEIDLVFTGHLHTYRNRGKIFARKKSAHGTTYILCGRAGDQKYVEPSSDVDDVTLPNLREEPESFIVLDVDANEINLTARTVDGQIIDKFKLTKNLRQGDYA
;
A
#
# COMPACT_ATOMS: atom_id res chain seq x y z
N MET A 1 29.58 5.22 -14.39
CA MET A 1 30.56 4.80 -13.35
C MET A 1 30.13 3.42 -12.85
N SER A 2 31.04 2.42 -12.77
CA SER A 2 30.62 1.08 -12.36
C SER A 2 30.25 1.08 -10.85
N ARG A 3 29.26 0.27 -10.48
CA ARG A 3 28.80 0.08 -9.10
C ARG A 3 29.96 -0.22 -8.12
N ARG A 4 30.95 -1.01 -8.55
CA ARG A 4 32.16 -1.32 -7.77
C ARG A 4 33.05 -0.09 -7.53
N LEU A 5 33.15 0.82 -8.47
CA LEU A 5 33.93 2.04 -8.34
C LEU A 5 33.24 3.04 -7.42
N PHE A 6 31.91 3.18 -7.50
CA PHE A 6 31.10 4.01 -6.61
C PHE A 6 31.23 3.57 -5.14
N ILE A 7 31.07 2.28 -4.86
CA ILE A 7 31.25 1.71 -3.52
C ILE A 7 32.69 1.95 -3.00
N LYS A 8 33.70 1.78 -3.84
CA LYS A 8 35.11 2.04 -3.43
C LYS A 8 35.35 3.52 -3.12
N ILE A 9 34.70 4.44 -3.84
CA ILE A 9 34.81 5.87 -3.60
C ILE A 9 34.14 6.23 -2.26
N LEU A 10 32.98 5.68 -1.97
CA LEU A 10 32.25 5.89 -0.70
C LEU A 10 33.03 5.34 0.51
N LEU A 11 33.67 4.18 0.37
CA LEU A 11 34.54 3.60 1.39
C LEU A 11 35.80 4.43 1.61
N ALA A 12 36.39 4.97 0.54
CA ALA A 12 37.57 5.84 0.61
C ALA A 12 37.29 7.22 1.23
N LEU A 13 36.05 7.69 1.17
CA LEU A 13 35.60 8.96 1.76
C LEU A 13 35.17 8.82 3.23
N GLY A 14 35.29 7.64 3.83
CA GLY A 14 34.87 7.39 5.22
C GLY A 14 33.35 7.39 5.41
N LEU A 15 32.58 7.45 4.34
CA LEU A 15 31.12 7.42 4.35
C LEU A 15 30.54 5.99 4.46
N GLY A 16 31.41 4.99 4.62
CA GLY A 16 31.02 3.58 4.82
C GLY A 16 30.13 3.34 6.04
N ASN A 17 30.16 4.24 7.01
CA ASN A 17 29.28 4.19 8.19
C ASN A 17 27.86 4.73 7.93
N PHE A 18 27.62 5.37 6.78
CA PHE A 18 26.28 5.80 6.36
C PHE A 18 25.48 4.67 5.68
N PHE A 19 26.10 3.51 5.43
CA PHE A 19 25.41 2.30 4.99
C PHE A 19 25.50 1.19 6.05
N PRO A 20 24.90 1.38 7.24
CA PRO A 20 25.05 0.40 8.31
C PRO A 20 24.20 -0.78 8.02
N LYS A 21 24.09 -1.49 7.04
CA LYS A 21 23.24 -2.70 6.92
C LYS A 21 23.09 -3.29 5.52
N PHE A 22 24.06 -3.06 4.61
CA PHE A 22 24.24 -4.02 3.51
C PHE A 22 24.57 -5.45 4.03
N ALA A 23 25.10 -5.54 5.27
CA ALA A 23 25.29 -6.84 5.94
C ALA A 23 23.97 -7.49 6.42
N GLU A 24 22.92 -6.71 6.64
CA GLU A 24 21.60 -7.23 7.02
C GLU A 24 20.79 -7.72 5.80
N ALA A 25 21.00 -7.11 4.63
CA ALA A 25 20.49 -7.67 3.38
C ALA A 25 21.09 -9.05 3.08
N ALA A 26 22.35 -9.30 3.48
CA ALA A 26 22.95 -10.62 3.40
C ALA A 26 22.33 -11.63 4.39
N ARG A 27 21.79 -11.16 5.54
CA ARG A 27 21.03 -12.02 6.46
C ARG A 27 19.65 -12.44 5.93
N LEU A 28 19.08 -11.67 5.02
CA LEU A 28 17.86 -12.08 4.31
C LEU A 28 18.13 -13.30 3.42
N ASP A 29 19.36 -13.46 2.92
CA ASP A 29 19.77 -14.67 2.20
C ASP A 29 19.82 -15.91 3.10
N GLU A 30 20.14 -15.75 4.41
CA GLU A 30 20.11 -16.87 5.39
C GLU A 30 18.69 -17.33 5.72
N LEU A 31 17.69 -16.42 5.67
CA LEU A 31 16.26 -16.76 5.79
C LEU A 31 15.73 -17.51 4.58
N HIS A 32 16.51 -17.63 3.50
CA HIS A 32 16.11 -18.22 2.24
C HIS A 32 16.78 -19.57 1.96
N THR A 33 17.32 -20.25 2.99
CA THR A 33 17.83 -21.59 2.79
C THR A 33 16.66 -22.55 2.56
N PRO A 34 16.41 -23.01 1.32
CA PRO A 34 15.30 -23.91 1.06
C PRO A 34 15.55 -25.25 1.76
N GLN A 35 14.52 -25.79 2.35
CA GLN A 35 14.47 -27.18 2.76
C GLN A 35 14.16 -28.04 1.52
N ASP A 36 14.30 -29.34 1.60
CA ASP A 36 13.89 -30.29 0.54
C ASP A 36 14.83 -30.42 -0.67
N GLY A 37 16.15 -30.22 -0.48
CA GLY A 37 17.14 -30.52 -1.50
C GLY A 37 17.36 -29.49 -2.59
N TYR A 38 16.60 -28.40 -2.60
CA TYR A 38 16.86 -27.25 -3.49
C TYR A 38 18.06 -26.43 -3.02
N ARG A 39 18.77 -25.83 -3.95
CA ARG A 39 19.76 -24.79 -3.65
C ARG A 39 19.05 -23.42 -3.49
N PRO A 40 19.61 -22.45 -2.72
CA PRO A 40 19.03 -21.13 -2.57
C PRO A 40 18.85 -20.39 -3.90
N LEU A 41 17.66 -19.80 -4.11
CA LEU A 41 17.35 -18.91 -5.21
C LEU A 41 17.45 -17.46 -4.73
N THR A 42 18.62 -16.85 -4.89
CA THR A 42 18.90 -15.49 -4.42
C THR A 42 18.63 -14.41 -5.47
N SER A 43 18.35 -14.81 -6.72
CA SER A 43 18.02 -13.88 -7.80
C SER A 43 16.60 -13.32 -7.72
N ALA A 44 15.69 -13.98 -6.99
CA ALA A 44 14.33 -13.47 -6.74
C ALA A 44 14.35 -12.55 -5.50
N LYS A 45 14.04 -11.26 -5.69
CA LYS A 45 14.13 -10.21 -4.67
C LYS A 45 12.82 -9.47 -4.50
N PHE A 46 12.62 -8.87 -3.33
CA PHE A 46 11.47 -8.02 -3.04
C PHE A 46 10.14 -8.73 -3.26
N LEU A 47 10.07 -9.99 -2.79
CA LEU A 47 8.84 -10.78 -2.86
C LEU A 47 7.74 -10.10 -2.05
N ARG A 48 6.59 -9.92 -2.67
CA ARG A 48 5.41 -9.29 -2.08
C ARG A 48 4.13 -9.93 -2.58
N GLN A 49 3.13 -9.90 -1.74
CA GLN A 49 1.77 -10.31 -2.06
C GLN A 49 0.93 -9.06 -2.28
N VAL A 50 0.26 -8.97 -3.42
CA VAL A 50 -0.56 -7.81 -3.80
C VAL A 50 -2.03 -8.23 -3.87
N VAL A 51 -2.92 -7.30 -3.56
CA VAL A 51 -4.36 -7.52 -3.64
C VAL A 51 -4.80 -7.94 -5.02
N THR A 52 -5.82 -8.75 -5.06
CA THR A 52 -6.62 -9.07 -6.25
C THR A 52 -8.04 -8.57 -6.04
N LYS A 53 -8.88 -8.64 -7.04
CA LYS A 53 -10.29 -8.24 -6.90
C LYS A 53 -11.00 -8.97 -5.76
N ASP A 54 -10.70 -10.25 -5.56
CA ASP A 54 -11.20 -11.07 -4.45
C ASP A 54 -10.03 -11.82 -3.78
N SER A 55 -9.56 -11.30 -2.67
CA SER A 55 -8.46 -11.87 -1.89
C SER A 55 -8.84 -13.14 -1.12
N ARG A 56 -10.09 -13.58 -1.17
CA ARG A 56 -10.53 -14.87 -0.61
C ARG A 56 -10.13 -16.05 -1.49
N THR A 57 -10.10 -15.84 -2.80
CA THR A 57 -9.93 -16.92 -3.78
C THR A 57 -8.74 -16.74 -4.69
N SER A 58 -8.01 -15.63 -4.58
CA SER A 58 -6.85 -15.35 -5.42
C SER A 58 -5.80 -14.49 -4.74
N ARG A 59 -4.57 -14.51 -5.28
CA ARG A 59 -3.44 -13.70 -4.83
C ARG A 59 -2.52 -13.38 -6.00
N MET A 60 -2.07 -12.13 -6.06
CA MET A 60 -0.99 -11.73 -6.95
C MET A 60 0.35 -11.78 -6.19
N LEU A 61 1.27 -12.58 -6.67
CA LEU A 61 2.64 -12.64 -6.18
C LEU A 61 3.54 -11.85 -7.13
N MET A 62 4.41 -11.01 -6.58
CA MET A 62 5.34 -10.19 -7.37
C MET A 62 6.73 -10.18 -6.75
N TRP A 63 7.74 -10.11 -7.61
CA TRP A 63 9.13 -9.96 -7.21
C TRP A 63 9.94 -9.33 -8.34
N GLN A 64 11.18 -8.96 -8.06
CA GLN A 64 12.16 -8.57 -9.07
C GLN A 64 13.22 -9.66 -9.23
N ALA A 65 13.74 -9.84 -10.43
CA ALA A 65 14.77 -10.82 -10.72
C ALA A 65 16.05 -10.16 -11.26
N ASP A 66 17.21 -10.75 -10.91
CA ASP A 66 18.51 -10.26 -11.41
C ASP A 66 18.76 -10.65 -12.87
N ALA A 67 18.09 -11.69 -13.37
CA ALA A 67 18.16 -12.19 -14.75
C ALA A 67 16.83 -12.86 -15.13
N GLN A 68 16.58 -12.98 -16.42
CA GLN A 68 15.49 -13.81 -16.93
C GLN A 68 15.82 -15.28 -16.67
N GLU A 69 14.91 -15.99 -16.06
CA GLU A 69 15.03 -17.42 -15.74
C GLU A 69 13.69 -18.12 -15.96
N ASN A 70 13.69 -19.44 -16.03
CA ASN A 70 12.46 -20.22 -16.05
C ASN A 70 11.89 -20.32 -14.64
N PHE A 71 11.23 -19.26 -14.19
CA PHE A 71 10.55 -19.25 -12.90
C PHE A 71 9.21 -19.96 -12.98
N SER A 72 8.88 -20.64 -11.89
CA SER A 72 7.53 -21.10 -11.54
C SER A 72 7.27 -20.80 -10.08
N VAL A 73 6.00 -20.74 -9.69
CA VAL A 73 5.61 -20.69 -8.28
C VAL A 73 5.06 -22.05 -7.89
N GLU A 74 5.73 -22.70 -6.94
CA GLU A 74 5.23 -23.91 -6.28
C GLU A 74 4.41 -23.49 -5.06
N TRP A 75 3.19 -24.03 -4.93
CA TRP A 75 2.30 -23.69 -3.82
C TRP A 75 1.43 -24.85 -3.41
N GLN A 76 1.01 -24.89 -2.15
CA GLN A 76 0.15 -25.93 -1.61
C GLN A 76 -0.66 -25.45 -0.42
N LEU A 77 -1.82 -26.05 -0.20
CA LEU A 77 -2.58 -25.86 1.02
C LEU A 77 -1.84 -26.52 2.19
N VAL A 78 -1.70 -25.80 3.30
CA VAL A 78 -1.02 -26.36 4.48
C VAL A 78 -1.84 -27.52 5.03
N GLY A 79 -1.18 -28.67 5.20
CA GLY A 79 -1.80 -29.93 5.61
C GLY A 79 -2.21 -30.86 4.46
N GLU A 80 -2.05 -30.44 3.20
CA GLU A 80 -2.18 -31.29 2.03
C GLU A 80 -0.79 -31.58 1.43
N ASP A 81 -0.60 -32.77 0.86
CA ASP A 81 0.68 -33.17 0.24
C ASP A 81 0.74 -32.76 -1.26
N THR A 82 -0.36 -32.28 -1.82
CA THR A 82 -0.42 -31.95 -3.25
C THR A 82 0.20 -30.59 -3.51
N ALA A 83 1.30 -30.59 -4.26
CA ALA A 83 1.92 -29.39 -4.76
C ALA A 83 1.31 -28.98 -6.11
N HIS A 84 1.10 -27.68 -6.28
CA HIS A 84 0.68 -27.04 -7.52
C HIS A 84 1.79 -26.15 -8.05
N PHE A 85 1.82 -25.96 -9.37
CA PHE A 85 2.77 -25.06 -10.02
C PHE A 85 2.01 -24.07 -10.90
N SER A 86 2.41 -22.81 -10.83
CA SER A 86 1.84 -21.74 -11.63
C SER A 86 2.90 -21.01 -12.45
N ASP A 87 2.53 -20.61 -13.65
CA ASP A 87 3.38 -19.89 -14.57
C ASP A 87 3.65 -18.45 -14.13
N VAL A 88 4.80 -17.93 -14.53
CA VAL A 88 5.27 -16.60 -14.18
C VAL A 88 5.36 -15.73 -15.43
N THR A 89 4.74 -14.56 -15.34
CA THR A 89 4.95 -13.50 -16.35
C THR A 89 6.16 -12.68 -15.97
N GLN A 90 7.07 -12.47 -16.93
CA GLN A 90 8.26 -11.64 -16.76
C GLN A 90 8.18 -10.44 -17.71
N LYS A 91 8.44 -9.25 -17.18
CA LYS A 91 8.47 -7.99 -17.94
C LYS A 91 9.77 -7.27 -17.64
N THR A 92 10.52 -6.92 -18.68
CA THR A 92 11.69 -6.03 -18.55
C THR A 92 11.25 -4.58 -18.72
N PHE A 93 11.64 -3.76 -17.79
CA PHE A 93 11.47 -2.30 -17.86
C PHE A 93 12.79 -1.66 -17.41
N GLU A 94 13.38 -0.86 -18.28
CA GLU A 94 14.75 -0.38 -18.12
C GLU A 94 15.72 -1.57 -17.90
N ASP A 95 16.52 -1.55 -16.85
CA ASP A 95 17.47 -2.61 -16.50
C ASP A 95 16.92 -3.57 -15.43
N GLU A 96 15.61 -3.54 -15.16
CA GLU A 96 14.97 -4.35 -14.12
C GLU A 96 14.00 -5.37 -14.73
N ILE A 97 13.93 -6.54 -14.11
CA ILE A 97 13.00 -7.62 -14.49
C ILE A 97 11.96 -7.76 -13.40
N PHE A 98 10.72 -7.49 -13.75
CA PHE A 98 9.55 -7.63 -12.88
C PHE A 98 8.86 -8.95 -13.19
N CYS A 99 8.65 -9.73 -12.15
CA CYS A 99 7.96 -11.01 -12.23
C CYS A 99 6.63 -10.94 -11.52
N SER A 100 5.62 -11.59 -12.08
CA SER A 100 4.29 -11.71 -11.47
C SER A 100 3.70 -13.09 -11.70
N CYS A 101 2.95 -13.58 -10.71
CA CYS A 101 2.23 -14.84 -10.78
C CYS A 101 0.88 -14.68 -10.07
N ALA A 102 -0.21 -14.92 -10.77
CA ALA A 102 -1.54 -14.98 -10.19
C ALA A 102 -1.82 -16.40 -9.69
N LEU A 103 -2.12 -16.53 -8.40
CA LEU A 103 -2.71 -17.74 -7.84
C LEU A 103 -4.22 -17.57 -7.81
N GLU A 104 -4.95 -18.51 -8.38
CA GLU A 104 -6.40 -18.47 -8.51
C GLU A 104 -7.04 -19.75 -7.96
N ASN A 105 -8.36 -19.71 -7.74
CA ASN A 105 -9.13 -20.84 -7.22
C ASN A 105 -8.65 -21.35 -5.85
N LEU A 106 -8.14 -20.43 -5.04
CA LEU A 106 -7.79 -20.71 -3.66
C LEU A 106 -9.05 -20.90 -2.81
N LYS A 107 -8.97 -21.71 -1.75
CA LYS A 107 -10.05 -21.84 -0.76
C LYS A 107 -10.05 -20.61 0.16
N PRO A 108 -11.19 -19.99 0.46
CA PRO A 108 -11.27 -18.92 1.48
C PRO A 108 -10.79 -19.37 2.86
N GLU A 109 -10.39 -18.42 3.70
CA GLU A 109 -9.98 -18.62 5.10
C GLU A 109 -8.93 -19.74 5.29
N SER A 110 -8.06 -19.91 4.30
CA SER A 110 -7.13 -21.02 4.24
C SER A 110 -5.67 -20.56 4.27
N LEU A 111 -4.83 -21.36 4.88
CA LEU A 111 -3.39 -21.11 4.91
C LEU A 111 -2.71 -21.95 3.83
N TYR A 112 -2.03 -21.27 2.93
CA TYR A 112 -1.16 -21.86 1.93
C TYR A 112 0.30 -21.55 2.24
N ARG A 113 1.20 -22.33 1.67
CA ARG A 113 2.61 -21.99 1.54
C ARG A 113 3.00 -21.96 0.07
N PHE A 114 3.92 -21.09 -0.27
CA PHE A 114 4.43 -20.99 -1.64
C PHE A 114 5.92 -20.67 -1.63
N ARG A 115 6.59 -20.95 -2.75
CA ARG A 115 7.98 -20.57 -3.02
C ARG A 115 8.18 -20.35 -4.51
N ILE A 116 9.20 -19.57 -4.86
CA ILE A 116 9.63 -19.38 -6.25
C ILE A 116 10.68 -20.44 -6.56
N VAL A 117 10.53 -21.09 -7.70
CA VAL A 117 11.42 -22.18 -8.16
C VAL A 117 12.02 -21.80 -9.52
N SER A 118 13.31 -22.09 -9.71
CA SER A 118 14.00 -22.00 -10.99
C SER A 118 15.02 -23.15 -11.11
N GLY A 119 14.68 -24.18 -11.89
CA GLY A 119 15.46 -25.42 -11.99
C GLY A 119 15.62 -26.10 -10.63
N GLU A 120 16.88 -26.31 -10.20
CA GLU A 120 17.20 -26.91 -8.90
C GLU A 120 17.33 -25.87 -7.75
N ARG A 121 16.86 -24.65 -7.94
CA ARG A 121 16.92 -23.58 -6.95
C ARG A 121 15.52 -23.18 -6.54
N ALA A 122 15.34 -22.83 -5.27
CA ALA A 122 14.10 -22.30 -4.75
C ALA A 122 14.35 -21.24 -3.67
N THR A 123 13.37 -20.36 -3.46
CA THR A 123 13.32 -19.54 -2.26
C THR A 123 12.87 -20.38 -1.06
N ALA A 124 13.01 -19.85 0.14
CA ALA A 124 12.33 -20.40 1.31
C ALA A 124 10.80 -20.37 1.10
N TRP A 125 10.10 -21.27 1.78
CA TRP A 125 8.66 -21.27 1.84
C TRP A 125 8.14 -20.00 2.52
N GLN A 126 7.16 -19.38 1.89
CA GLN A 126 6.43 -18.23 2.42
C GLN A 126 4.97 -18.60 2.67
N ASN A 127 4.36 -17.97 3.65
CA ASN A 127 2.95 -18.18 3.95
C ASN A 127 2.07 -17.25 3.14
N LEU A 128 0.90 -17.74 2.76
CA LEU A 128 -0.18 -17.00 2.15
C LEU A 128 -1.47 -17.40 2.85
N ARG A 129 -2.14 -16.43 3.46
CA ARG A 129 -3.47 -16.63 4.03
C ARG A 129 -4.51 -15.98 3.13
N THR A 130 -5.53 -16.72 2.73
CA THR A 130 -6.69 -16.17 2.01
C THR A 130 -7.65 -15.51 2.99
N ALA A 131 -8.28 -14.41 2.54
CA ALA A 131 -9.26 -13.68 3.34
C ALA A 131 -10.52 -14.52 3.60
N GLY A 132 -11.18 -14.23 4.74
CA GLY A 132 -12.56 -14.62 5.00
C GLY A 132 -13.53 -13.47 4.66
N ASP A 133 -14.76 -13.62 5.09
CA ASP A 133 -15.79 -12.56 5.02
C ASP A 133 -15.92 -11.79 6.35
N GLY A 134 -15.18 -12.20 7.36
CA GLY A 134 -15.28 -11.69 8.71
C GLY A 134 -14.36 -10.52 9.01
N LYS A 135 -13.96 -10.47 10.28
CA LYS A 135 -13.07 -9.44 10.81
C LYS A 135 -11.64 -9.61 10.33
N PHE A 136 -10.92 -8.49 10.25
CA PHE A 136 -9.51 -8.42 9.93
C PHE A 136 -8.86 -7.20 10.57
N GLN A 137 -7.52 -7.18 10.59
CA GLN A 137 -6.72 -6.04 11.01
C GLN A 137 -5.87 -5.55 9.84
N MET A 138 -5.84 -4.22 9.67
CA MET A 138 -5.10 -3.54 8.61
C MET A 138 -4.13 -2.51 9.18
N LEU A 139 -2.96 -2.37 8.57
CA LEU A 139 -2.01 -1.31 8.83
C LEU A 139 -2.04 -0.30 7.69
N ILE A 140 -2.19 0.97 8.05
CA ILE A 140 -2.28 2.07 7.10
C ILE A 140 -1.12 3.03 7.37
N PHE A 141 -0.34 3.26 6.34
CA PHE A 141 0.74 4.24 6.28
C PHE A 141 0.41 5.27 5.21
N ALA A 142 1.06 6.42 5.24
CA ALA A 142 1.04 7.40 4.17
C ALA A 142 2.43 8.00 4.01
N ASP A 143 2.74 8.50 2.82
CA ASP A 143 3.90 9.34 2.60
C ASP A 143 5.17 8.70 3.17
N SER A 144 5.50 7.51 2.67
CA SER A 144 6.68 6.73 3.11
C SER A 144 7.96 7.12 2.36
N GLN A 145 7.89 8.14 1.47
CA GLN A 145 9.06 8.66 0.78
C GLN A 145 10.10 9.19 1.77
N CYS A 146 11.36 8.94 1.45
CA CYS A 146 12.48 9.27 2.32
C CYS A 146 13.69 9.73 1.53
N GLU A 147 14.44 10.67 2.11
CA GLU A 147 15.85 10.82 1.81
C GLU A 147 16.64 9.62 2.35
N PHE A 148 16.29 9.19 3.58
CA PHE A 148 16.90 8.06 4.26
C PHE A 148 15.88 6.97 4.59
N TYR A 149 15.76 5.94 3.75
CA TYR A 149 14.79 4.85 3.90
C TYR A 149 14.91 4.03 5.21
N SER A 150 15.92 4.29 6.03
CA SER A 150 15.99 3.78 7.40
C SER A 150 14.88 4.33 8.30
N VAL A 151 14.31 5.51 8.00
CA VAL A 151 13.15 6.03 8.72
C VAL A 151 11.90 5.23 8.38
N TRP A 152 11.61 5.04 7.09
CA TRP A 152 10.55 4.15 6.65
C TRP A 152 10.72 2.73 7.19
N GLN A 153 11.95 2.18 7.17
CA GLN A 153 12.23 0.87 7.75
C GLN A 153 11.86 0.80 9.24
N ARG A 154 12.24 1.80 10.03
CA ARG A 154 11.89 1.86 11.46
C ARG A 154 10.38 1.88 11.66
N THR A 155 9.66 2.71 10.90
CA THR A 155 8.20 2.80 10.98
C THR A 155 7.53 1.47 10.65
N ALA A 156 7.94 0.84 9.54
CA ALA A 156 7.43 -0.44 9.09
C ALA A 156 7.77 -1.59 10.04
N ASP A 157 9.01 -1.65 10.54
CA ASP A 157 9.46 -2.67 11.50
C ASP A 157 8.70 -2.54 12.82
N THR A 158 8.53 -1.32 13.34
CA THR A 158 7.75 -1.08 14.57
C THR A 158 6.32 -1.53 14.44
N ALA A 159 5.67 -1.22 13.31
CA ALA A 159 4.30 -1.66 13.06
C ALA A 159 4.21 -3.18 12.93
N HIS A 160 5.16 -3.80 12.22
CA HIS A 160 5.24 -5.26 12.08
C HIS A 160 5.38 -5.97 13.43
N GLU A 161 6.27 -5.49 14.29
CA GLU A 161 6.55 -6.10 15.59
C GLU A 161 5.39 -5.89 16.59
N THR A 162 4.71 -4.74 16.48
CA THR A 162 3.60 -4.41 17.39
C THR A 162 2.31 -5.12 17.00
N PHE A 163 2.07 -5.32 15.70
CA PHE A 163 0.85 -5.91 15.15
C PHE A 163 1.16 -7.08 14.19
N PRO A 164 1.71 -8.18 14.74
CA PRO A 164 2.15 -9.32 13.92
C PRO A 164 0.99 -9.99 13.16
N ASP A 165 -0.23 -9.90 13.69
CA ASP A 165 -1.42 -10.55 13.13
C ASP A 165 -2.15 -9.71 12.08
N ALA A 166 -1.70 -8.47 11.81
CA ALA A 166 -2.28 -7.65 10.74
C ALA A 166 -2.10 -8.34 9.39
N GLU A 167 -3.17 -8.41 8.62
CA GLU A 167 -3.24 -9.18 7.38
C GLU A 167 -3.04 -8.31 6.14
N LEU A 168 -3.52 -7.06 6.19
CA LEU A 168 -3.55 -6.13 5.08
C LEU A 168 -2.72 -4.88 5.39
N VAL A 169 -2.00 -4.39 4.40
CA VAL A 169 -1.15 -3.19 4.49
C VAL A 169 -1.45 -2.28 3.32
N THR A 170 -1.50 -0.98 3.58
CA THR A 170 -1.52 0.05 2.55
C THR A 170 -0.53 1.17 2.85
N VAL A 171 -0.05 1.82 1.80
CA VAL A 171 0.58 3.14 1.86
C VAL A 171 -0.24 4.08 0.99
N VAL A 172 -0.75 5.15 1.58
CA VAL A 172 -1.71 6.08 0.96
C VAL A 172 -0.99 7.10 0.08
N GLY A 173 -0.24 6.59 -0.91
CA GLY A 173 0.53 7.38 -1.88
C GLY A 173 1.89 7.85 -1.39
N ASP A 174 2.67 8.38 -2.31
CA ASP A 174 4.03 8.86 -2.11
C ASP A 174 4.89 7.81 -1.40
N LEU A 175 4.99 6.64 -2.05
CA LEU A 175 5.79 5.51 -1.54
C LEU A 175 7.27 5.85 -1.58
N VAL A 176 7.69 6.48 -2.68
CA VAL A 176 9.07 6.93 -2.93
C VAL A 176 9.10 8.42 -3.25
N ASP A 177 10.23 9.07 -3.06
CA ASP A 177 10.36 10.51 -3.31
C ASP A 177 10.33 10.86 -4.81
N ASN A 178 10.75 9.93 -5.69
CA ASN A 178 10.59 10.07 -7.13
C ASN A 178 10.28 8.73 -7.78
N GLY A 179 9.09 8.59 -8.34
CA GLY A 179 8.56 7.35 -8.90
C GLY A 179 9.32 6.77 -10.10
N GLN A 180 10.21 7.54 -10.74
CA GLN A 180 11.08 7.08 -11.83
C GLN A 180 12.49 6.70 -11.35
N ALA A 181 12.80 6.88 -10.06
CA ALA A 181 14.10 6.57 -9.50
C ALA A 181 14.19 5.11 -9.04
N ALA A 182 14.66 4.21 -9.90
CA ALA A 182 14.77 2.78 -9.60
C ALA A 182 15.53 2.47 -8.29
N TYR A 183 16.55 3.27 -7.94
CA TYR A 183 17.28 3.08 -6.67
C TYR A 183 16.42 3.35 -5.43
N GLN A 184 15.45 4.27 -5.52
CA GLN A 184 14.52 4.55 -4.42
C GLN A 184 13.52 3.40 -4.23
N TRP A 185 12.99 2.84 -5.31
CA TRP A 185 12.15 1.64 -5.23
C TRP A 185 12.89 0.47 -4.57
N ARG A 186 14.16 0.25 -4.94
CA ARG A 186 14.97 -0.79 -4.29
C ARG A 186 15.17 -0.52 -2.80
N ALA A 187 15.45 0.72 -2.42
CA ALA A 187 15.60 1.11 -1.02
C ALA A 187 14.28 0.98 -0.24
N TRP A 188 13.18 1.37 -0.87
CA TRP A 188 11.84 1.25 -0.31
C TRP A 188 11.47 -0.22 -0.03
N HIS A 189 11.67 -1.10 -1.01
CA HIS A 189 11.40 -2.52 -0.83
C HIS A 189 12.29 -3.18 0.22
N LEU A 190 13.56 -2.81 0.30
CA LEU A 190 14.45 -3.29 1.36
C LEU A 190 13.95 -2.87 2.74
N ALA A 191 13.50 -1.64 2.88
CA ALA A 191 12.94 -1.13 4.12
C ALA A 191 11.63 -1.83 4.50
N ALA A 192 10.80 -2.17 3.50
CA ALA A 192 9.48 -2.76 3.67
C ALA A 192 9.48 -4.29 3.80
N VAL A 193 10.62 -4.95 3.71
CA VAL A 193 10.68 -6.41 3.56
C VAL A 193 9.93 -7.18 4.65
N LYS A 194 10.05 -6.76 5.91
CA LYS A 194 9.36 -7.43 7.03
C LYS A 194 7.86 -7.17 7.03
N ILE A 195 7.46 -5.91 6.81
CA ILE A 195 6.04 -5.53 6.84
C ILE A 195 5.26 -6.17 5.69
N LEU A 196 5.89 -6.38 4.53
CA LEU A 196 5.29 -7.02 3.36
C LEU A 196 5.40 -8.56 3.39
N SER A 197 6.24 -9.11 4.27
CA SER A 197 6.36 -10.56 4.41
C SER A 197 5.09 -11.17 4.99
N GLY A 198 4.41 -12.00 4.20
CA GLY A 198 3.19 -12.69 4.62
C GLY A 198 1.91 -11.82 4.67
N ARG A 199 2.00 -10.52 4.36
CA ARG A 199 0.85 -9.62 4.31
C ARG A 199 0.49 -9.25 2.89
N ILE A 200 -0.78 -8.89 2.71
CA ILE A 200 -1.31 -8.42 1.44
C ILE A 200 -1.09 -6.91 1.36
N PHE A 201 -0.60 -6.44 0.24
CA PHE A 201 -0.34 -5.03 0.00
C PHE A 201 -1.32 -4.42 -1.00
N ALA A 202 -1.92 -3.30 -0.63
CA ALA A 202 -2.83 -2.50 -1.45
C ALA A 202 -2.25 -1.09 -1.63
N PRO A 203 -1.37 -0.84 -2.61
CA PRO A 203 -0.74 0.47 -2.80
C PRO A 203 -1.71 1.52 -3.35
N VAL A 204 -1.54 2.77 -2.93
CA VAL A 204 -2.20 3.95 -3.51
C VAL A 204 -1.17 4.77 -4.26
N MET A 205 -1.53 5.37 -5.40
CA MET A 205 -0.64 6.24 -6.17
C MET A 205 -0.67 7.66 -5.61
N GLY A 206 0.50 8.23 -5.30
CA GLY A 206 0.66 9.63 -4.94
C GLY A 206 1.19 10.49 -6.09
N ASN A 207 1.45 11.77 -5.83
CA ASN A 207 2.00 12.66 -6.86
C ASN A 207 3.49 12.40 -7.12
N HIS A 208 4.25 11.95 -6.13
CA HIS A 208 5.66 11.61 -6.29
C HIS A 208 5.86 10.42 -7.25
N GLU A 209 4.91 9.54 -7.40
CA GLU A 209 4.91 8.50 -8.43
C GLU A 209 4.74 9.06 -9.84
N CYS A 210 4.23 10.30 -9.99
CA CYS A 210 3.92 10.94 -11.27
C CYS A 210 4.95 12.01 -11.68
N TYR A 211 6.15 12.01 -11.11
CA TYR A 211 7.25 12.89 -11.53
C TYR A 211 8.34 12.13 -12.25
N GLY A 212 8.89 12.76 -13.31
CA GLY A 212 10.10 12.32 -13.98
C GLY A 212 11.35 12.60 -13.13
N LEU A 213 12.50 12.07 -13.54
CA LEU A 213 13.79 12.33 -12.88
C LEU A 213 14.19 13.83 -12.89
N ASP A 214 13.58 14.60 -13.77
CA ASP A 214 13.72 16.05 -13.89
C ASP A 214 12.66 16.84 -13.05
N TRP A 215 11.85 16.13 -12.27
CA TRP A 215 10.77 16.66 -11.47
C TRP A 215 9.60 17.29 -12.24
N PHE A 216 9.55 17.09 -13.57
CA PHE A 216 8.34 17.41 -14.33
C PHE A 216 7.33 16.26 -14.29
N ASN A 217 6.07 16.60 -14.52
CA ASN A 217 4.99 15.63 -14.61
C ASN A 217 5.26 14.55 -15.65
N ALA A 218 5.12 13.29 -15.29
CA ALA A 218 5.39 12.14 -16.12
C ALA A 218 4.34 11.03 -15.89
N LEU A 219 4.31 10.05 -16.80
CA LEU A 219 3.55 8.82 -16.54
C LEU A 219 4.19 8.05 -15.38
N PRO A 220 3.40 7.46 -14.47
CA PRO A 220 3.88 6.73 -13.29
C PRO A 220 4.41 5.33 -13.66
N THR A 221 5.32 5.27 -14.63
CA THR A 221 5.80 3.99 -15.19
C THR A 221 6.54 3.15 -14.17
N GLY A 222 7.29 3.76 -13.27
CA GLY A 222 7.91 3.06 -12.15
C GLY A 222 6.87 2.36 -11.29
N TYR A 223 5.88 3.08 -10.77
CA TYR A 223 4.79 2.52 -9.96
C TYR A 223 4.03 1.40 -10.68
N LEU A 224 3.64 1.61 -11.94
CA LEU A 224 2.89 0.64 -12.73
C LEU A 224 3.70 -0.64 -13.05
N ASN A 225 5.03 -0.62 -12.95
CA ASN A 225 5.85 -1.82 -13.04
C ASN A 225 6.06 -2.49 -11.67
N GLN A 226 6.04 -1.71 -10.57
CA GLN A 226 6.16 -2.28 -9.24
C GLN A 226 4.93 -3.10 -8.82
N PHE A 227 3.72 -2.78 -9.34
CA PHE A 227 2.50 -3.39 -8.86
C PHE A 227 1.58 -3.83 -10.00
N THR A 228 1.26 -5.12 -10.05
CA THR A 228 0.16 -5.66 -10.86
C THR A 228 -1.10 -5.65 -10.02
N LEU A 229 -1.98 -4.69 -10.29
CA LEU A 229 -3.18 -4.39 -9.49
C LEU A 229 -4.44 -4.95 -10.17
N PRO A 230 -5.58 -5.05 -9.46
CA PRO A 230 -6.83 -5.48 -10.06
C PRO A 230 -7.20 -4.65 -11.30
N ALA A 231 -7.37 -5.32 -12.45
CA ALA A 231 -7.77 -4.68 -13.70
C ALA A 231 -9.30 -4.55 -13.80
N ASN A 232 -9.93 -4.08 -12.73
CA ASN A 232 -11.39 -3.91 -12.63
C ASN A 232 -11.85 -2.45 -12.78
N GLY A 233 -10.90 -1.54 -12.98
CA GLY A 233 -11.15 -0.13 -13.27
C GLY A 233 -11.74 0.11 -14.66
N ALA A 234 -11.34 1.18 -15.30
CA ALA A 234 -11.71 1.52 -16.68
C ALA A 234 -10.60 1.11 -17.65
N LYS A 235 -10.99 0.71 -18.86
CA LYS A 235 -10.04 0.38 -19.94
C LYS A 235 -9.03 1.50 -20.16
N ASN A 236 -7.76 1.17 -20.28
CA ASN A 236 -6.60 2.08 -20.41
C ASN A 236 -6.20 2.83 -19.13
N PHE A 237 -6.78 2.44 -17.99
CA PHE A 237 -6.45 2.99 -16.67
C PHE A 237 -6.07 1.90 -15.67
N ASP A 238 -5.61 0.74 -16.16
CA ASP A 238 -5.14 -0.35 -15.30
C ASP A 238 -4.00 0.15 -14.39
N GLY A 239 -4.15 -0.09 -13.08
CA GLY A 239 -3.20 0.35 -12.06
C GLY A 239 -3.34 1.81 -11.61
N TYR A 240 -4.18 2.64 -12.26
CA TYR A 240 -4.42 4.03 -11.83
C TYR A 240 -5.43 4.13 -10.71
N PHE A 241 -6.46 3.32 -10.74
CA PHE A 241 -7.48 3.16 -9.71
C PHE A 241 -8.08 1.76 -9.80
N TYR A 242 -8.55 1.24 -8.69
CA TYR A 242 -9.10 -0.11 -8.59
C TYR A 242 -9.91 -0.29 -7.33
N SER A 243 -10.57 -1.42 -7.19
CA SER A 243 -11.27 -1.83 -5.97
C SER A 243 -11.01 -3.28 -5.63
N PHE A 244 -11.28 -3.65 -4.39
CA PHE A 244 -11.19 -5.03 -3.93
C PHE A 244 -12.02 -5.26 -2.67
N ASP A 245 -12.41 -6.51 -2.46
CA ASP A 245 -13.03 -6.96 -1.22
C ASP A 245 -11.98 -7.55 -0.27
N TYR A 246 -12.12 -7.21 1.02
CA TYR A 246 -11.38 -7.87 2.07
C TYR A 246 -12.20 -7.91 3.38
N GLY A 247 -12.50 -9.10 3.88
CA GLY A 247 -13.33 -9.27 5.08
C GLY A 247 -14.68 -8.58 4.94
N ALA A 248 -15.04 -7.82 5.95
CA ALA A 248 -16.28 -7.07 6.01
C ALA A 248 -16.28 -5.75 5.21
N ALA A 249 -15.23 -5.45 4.44
CA ALA A 249 -15.11 -4.18 3.75
C ALA A 249 -14.90 -4.33 2.23
N HIS A 250 -15.44 -3.35 1.51
CA HIS A 250 -15.09 -3.06 0.13
C HIS A 250 -14.24 -1.81 0.06
N PHE A 251 -13.09 -1.90 -0.58
CA PHE A 251 -12.11 -0.84 -0.70
C PHE A 251 -12.08 -0.26 -2.10
N PHE A 252 -12.16 1.06 -2.19
CA PHE A 252 -11.90 1.81 -3.41
C PHE A 252 -10.55 2.50 -3.30
N ILE A 253 -9.67 2.26 -4.24
CA ILE A 253 -8.40 2.96 -4.38
C ILE A 253 -8.56 3.95 -5.51
N LEU A 254 -8.63 5.23 -5.17
CA LEU A 254 -8.88 6.32 -6.12
C LEU A 254 -7.61 7.12 -6.39
N ASN A 255 -7.48 7.61 -7.61
CA ASN A 255 -6.38 8.45 -8.05
C ASN A 255 -6.77 9.92 -7.97
N THR A 256 -5.93 10.73 -7.36
CA THR A 256 -6.13 12.18 -7.21
C THR A 256 -5.10 13.01 -7.99
N GLN A 257 -4.30 12.38 -8.84
CA GLN A 257 -3.19 13.04 -9.56
C GLN A 257 -3.66 13.68 -10.87
N PHE A 258 -4.77 14.43 -10.81
CA PHE A 258 -5.39 15.02 -12.01
C PHE A 258 -4.50 16.07 -12.65
N VAL A 259 -3.79 16.87 -11.88
CA VAL A 259 -2.88 17.92 -12.37
C VAL A 259 -1.63 17.29 -12.98
N GLU A 260 -1.05 16.32 -12.32
CA GLU A 260 0.16 15.62 -12.76
C GLU A 260 -0.08 14.82 -14.04
N LEU A 261 -1.26 14.25 -14.17
CA LEU A 261 -1.61 13.35 -15.27
C LEU A 261 -2.46 13.98 -16.38
N ASP A 262 -2.80 15.25 -16.29
CA ASP A 262 -3.68 15.93 -17.26
C ASP A 262 -3.26 15.71 -18.71
N LYS A 263 -1.99 15.94 -19.02
CA LYS A 263 -1.45 15.77 -20.38
C LYS A 263 -1.42 14.33 -20.87
N PHE A 264 -1.33 13.36 -19.96
CA PHE A 264 -1.13 11.93 -20.26
C PHE A 264 -2.44 11.16 -20.20
N LYS A 265 -3.32 11.52 -19.30
CA LYS A 265 -4.58 10.84 -18.98
C LYS A 265 -5.73 11.85 -18.78
N PRO A 266 -6.05 12.69 -19.76
CA PRO A 266 -7.01 13.79 -19.60
C PRO A 266 -8.43 13.35 -19.23
N LYS A 267 -8.75 12.05 -19.40
CA LYS A 267 -10.06 11.47 -19.02
C LYS A 267 -10.00 10.69 -17.71
N LEU A 268 -8.95 10.88 -16.91
CA LEU A 268 -8.76 10.11 -15.67
C LEU A 268 -9.96 10.29 -14.73
N HIS A 269 -10.40 11.53 -14.52
CA HIS A 269 -11.52 11.81 -13.63
C HIS A 269 -12.82 11.14 -14.11
N ASP A 270 -13.23 11.36 -15.34
CA ASP A 270 -14.49 10.84 -15.88
C ASP A 270 -14.52 9.30 -15.89
N ALA A 271 -13.39 8.69 -16.26
CA ALA A 271 -13.25 7.25 -16.27
C ALA A 271 -13.33 6.65 -14.86
N GLN A 272 -12.72 7.33 -13.88
CA GLN A 272 -12.73 6.93 -12.48
C GLN A 272 -14.12 7.12 -11.84
N GLU A 273 -14.79 8.25 -12.09
CA GLU A 273 -16.14 8.49 -11.59
C GLU A 273 -17.11 7.44 -12.12
N TYR A 274 -17.07 7.14 -13.42
CA TYR A 274 -17.88 6.10 -14.02
C TYR A 274 -17.63 4.72 -13.39
N PHE A 275 -16.36 4.36 -13.20
CA PHE A 275 -15.98 3.13 -12.51
C PHE A 275 -16.52 3.10 -11.08
N PHE A 276 -16.29 4.16 -10.31
CA PHE A 276 -16.65 4.25 -8.90
C PHE A 276 -18.16 4.12 -8.68
N ARG A 277 -18.97 4.84 -9.46
CA ARG A 277 -20.44 4.74 -9.41
C ARG A 277 -20.94 3.33 -9.72
N ARG A 278 -20.40 2.75 -10.78
CA ARG A 278 -20.78 1.38 -11.20
C ARG A 278 -20.40 0.33 -10.16
N ASP A 279 -19.24 0.46 -9.58
CA ASP A 279 -18.70 -0.50 -8.62
C ASP A 279 -19.42 -0.36 -7.28
N ALA A 280 -19.58 0.87 -6.77
CA ALA A 280 -20.28 1.16 -5.52
C ALA A 280 -21.75 0.66 -5.50
N ALA A 281 -22.41 0.67 -6.67
CA ALA A 281 -23.78 0.15 -6.80
C ALA A 281 -23.86 -1.38 -6.66
N ASN A 282 -22.75 -2.10 -6.74
CA ASN A 282 -22.66 -3.55 -6.64
C ASN A 282 -21.96 -4.05 -5.38
N VAL A 283 -21.63 -3.16 -4.46
CA VAL A 283 -20.97 -3.53 -3.20
C VAL A 283 -21.92 -4.34 -2.32
N ASN A 284 -21.46 -5.53 -1.94
CA ASN A 284 -22.15 -6.41 -0.99
C ASN A 284 -21.28 -6.62 0.24
N ARG A 285 -20.81 -5.52 0.84
CA ARG A 285 -20.01 -5.50 2.06
C ARG A 285 -20.54 -4.45 3.03
N PRO A 286 -20.47 -4.70 4.34
CA PRO A 286 -20.90 -3.74 5.37
C PRO A 286 -20.28 -2.36 5.20
N TRP A 287 -18.98 -2.30 4.89
CA TRP A 287 -18.20 -1.07 4.87
C TRP A 287 -17.73 -0.71 3.48
N LYS A 288 -17.88 0.56 3.12
CA LYS A 288 -17.32 1.18 1.93
C LYS A 288 -16.21 2.13 2.36
N ILE A 289 -14.96 1.78 2.05
CA ILE A 289 -13.77 2.52 2.48
C ILE A 289 -13.02 3.01 1.25
N VAL A 290 -12.65 4.28 1.24
CA VAL A 290 -11.87 4.90 0.16
C VAL A 290 -10.45 5.21 0.65
N PHE A 291 -9.46 4.88 -0.18
CA PHE A 291 -8.10 5.40 -0.07
C PHE A 291 -7.80 6.27 -1.28
N MET A 292 -7.34 7.47 -1.05
CA MET A 292 -6.86 8.39 -2.09
C MET A 292 -5.74 9.25 -1.52
N HIS A 293 -4.81 9.72 -2.35
CA HIS A 293 -3.62 10.38 -1.81
C HIS A 293 -3.86 11.82 -1.39
N LYS A 294 -4.32 12.70 -2.29
CA LYS A 294 -4.50 14.12 -1.95
C LYS A 294 -5.69 14.34 -1.04
N ASP A 295 -5.49 15.20 -0.07
CA ASP A 295 -6.52 15.59 0.89
C ASP A 295 -7.58 16.50 0.27
N ILE A 296 -8.71 16.64 0.96
CA ILE A 296 -9.88 17.42 0.54
C ILE A 296 -9.81 18.90 0.92
N TYR A 297 -8.76 19.32 1.62
CA TYR A 297 -8.69 20.64 2.25
C TYR A 297 -7.44 21.42 1.84
N ASP A 298 -7.62 22.71 1.58
CA ASP A 298 -6.56 23.68 1.34
C ASP A 298 -6.35 24.53 2.59
N TYR A 299 -5.30 24.23 3.34
CA TYR A 299 -4.99 24.93 4.59
C TYR A 299 -4.58 26.39 4.38
N ALA A 300 -3.95 26.72 3.26
CA ALA A 300 -3.53 28.09 2.98
C ALA A 300 -4.72 29.01 2.75
N GLN A 301 -5.84 28.46 2.31
CA GLN A 301 -7.07 29.22 2.03
C GLN A 301 -8.20 28.91 3.01
N ASP A 302 -7.97 28.02 3.97
CA ASP A 302 -8.95 27.58 4.97
C ASP A 302 -10.30 27.16 4.34
N LYS A 303 -10.25 26.31 3.32
CA LYS A 303 -11.42 25.85 2.58
C LYS A 303 -11.23 24.48 1.93
N PHE A 304 -12.32 23.88 1.49
CA PHE A 304 -12.28 22.73 0.60
C PHE A 304 -11.61 23.09 -0.73
N ASN A 305 -10.80 22.14 -1.24
CA ASN A 305 -10.04 22.29 -2.49
C ASN A 305 -10.74 21.59 -3.68
N ASP A 306 -10.06 21.54 -4.82
CA ASP A 306 -10.56 20.90 -6.04
C ASP A 306 -10.77 19.38 -5.92
N ILE A 307 -10.09 18.69 -5.02
CA ILE A 307 -10.36 17.28 -4.71
C ILE A 307 -11.71 17.13 -4.02
N ALA A 308 -12.00 18.03 -3.06
CA ALA A 308 -13.31 18.07 -2.42
C ALA A 308 -14.43 18.37 -3.43
N ASP A 309 -14.18 19.25 -4.40
CA ASP A 309 -15.15 19.59 -5.43
C ASP A 309 -15.50 18.41 -6.34
N ARG A 310 -14.57 17.47 -6.50
CA ARG A 310 -14.77 16.27 -7.33
C ARG A 310 -15.45 15.14 -6.58
N PHE A 311 -15.21 15.00 -5.27
CA PHE A 311 -15.52 13.78 -4.57
C PHE A 311 -16.53 13.90 -3.42
N LEU A 312 -16.64 15.06 -2.72
CA LEU A 312 -17.47 15.13 -1.52
C LEU A 312 -18.94 14.78 -1.80
N ASP A 313 -19.54 15.39 -2.82
CA ASP A 313 -20.94 15.14 -3.16
C ASP A 313 -21.14 13.70 -3.66
N LEU A 314 -20.14 13.13 -4.32
CA LEU A 314 -20.14 11.76 -4.77
C LEU A 314 -20.03 10.75 -3.62
N PHE A 315 -19.20 11.04 -2.62
CA PHE A 315 -19.09 10.22 -1.42
C PHE A 315 -20.37 10.21 -0.59
N ASP A 316 -21.04 11.38 -0.48
CA ASP A 316 -22.35 11.48 0.15
C ASP A 316 -23.40 10.64 -0.60
N GLU A 317 -23.46 10.77 -1.93
CA GLU A 317 -24.40 10.04 -2.80
C GLU A 317 -24.19 8.52 -2.72
N LEU A 318 -22.94 8.08 -2.70
CA LEU A 318 -22.57 6.64 -2.68
C LEU A 318 -22.49 6.07 -1.26
N GLU A 319 -22.80 6.88 -0.23
CA GLU A 319 -22.78 6.49 1.18
C GLU A 319 -21.45 5.86 1.60
N ILE A 320 -20.34 6.55 1.33
CA ILE A 320 -19.00 6.14 1.76
C ILE A 320 -18.88 6.32 3.27
N ASP A 321 -18.35 5.32 3.97
CA ASP A 321 -18.23 5.34 5.41
C ASP A 321 -16.98 6.07 5.89
N LEU A 322 -15.84 5.82 5.21
CA LEU A 322 -14.52 6.24 5.67
C LEU A 322 -13.61 6.54 4.48
N VAL A 323 -12.93 7.67 4.53
CA VAL A 323 -11.94 8.11 3.54
C VAL A 323 -10.62 8.36 4.23
N PHE A 324 -9.55 7.78 3.69
CA PHE A 324 -8.18 8.00 4.10
C PHE A 324 -7.41 8.78 3.05
N THR A 325 -6.68 9.81 3.49
CA THR A 325 -5.82 10.64 2.64
C THR A 325 -4.40 10.75 3.19
N GLY A 326 -3.45 11.16 2.37
CA GLY A 326 -2.06 11.44 2.70
C GLY A 326 -1.65 12.85 2.24
N HIS A 327 -0.45 12.98 1.65
CA HIS A 327 0.06 14.18 0.97
C HIS A 327 0.55 15.31 1.88
N LEU A 328 -0.12 15.60 2.96
CA LEU A 328 0.18 16.76 3.81
C LEU A 328 1.08 16.42 5.01
N HIS A 329 1.51 15.16 5.15
CA HIS A 329 2.45 14.65 6.16
C HIS A 329 2.03 14.93 7.61
N THR A 330 0.75 15.11 7.85
CA THR A 330 0.17 15.46 9.14
C THR A 330 -1.04 14.56 9.44
N TYR A 331 -1.26 14.21 10.70
CA TYR A 331 -2.46 13.46 11.09
C TYR A 331 -3.61 14.43 11.38
N ARG A 332 -4.80 14.16 10.80
CA ARG A 332 -6.03 14.89 11.14
C ARG A 332 -7.23 13.94 11.10
N ASN A 333 -8.05 13.99 12.11
CA ASN A 333 -9.36 13.40 12.10
C ASN A 333 -10.40 14.53 11.90
N ARG A 334 -10.93 14.63 10.69
CA ARG A 334 -11.91 15.66 10.34
C ARG A 334 -13.31 15.34 10.83
N GLY A 335 -13.51 14.15 11.39
CA GLY A 335 -14.84 13.66 11.76
C GLY A 335 -15.72 13.43 10.53
N LYS A 336 -17.02 13.44 10.76
CA LYS A 336 -18.01 13.23 9.71
C LYS A 336 -18.34 14.52 8.97
N ILE A 337 -18.36 14.44 7.65
CA ILE A 337 -18.76 15.53 6.75
C ILE A 337 -19.95 15.01 5.92
N PHE A 338 -20.98 15.84 5.80
CA PHE A 338 -22.14 15.66 4.94
C PHE A 338 -22.57 17.00 4.35
N ALA A 339 -22.90 17.04 3.07
CA ALA A 339 -23.24 18.26 2.33
C ALA A 339 -22.20 19.39 2.58
N ARG A 340 -20.92 19.02 2.55
CA ARG A 340 -19.76 19.90 2.75
C ARG A 340 -19.72 20.61 4.12
N LYS A 341 -20.33 20.01 5.14
CA LYS A 341 -20.33 20.54 6.50
C LYS A 341 -20.08 19.43 7.52
N LYS A 342 -19.48 19.79 8.64
CA LYS A 342 -19.40 18.88 9.79
C LYS A 342 -20.79 18.43 10.22
N SER A 343 -20.94 17.14 10.47
CA SER A 343 -22.24 16.51 10.70
C SER A 343 -22.12 15.36 11.71
N ALA A 344 -23.24 14.97 12.28
CA ALA A 344 -23.34 13.74 13.09
C ALA A 344 -23.41 12.46 12.23
N HIS A 345 -23.68 12.60 10.95
CA HIS A 345 -23.74 11.51 9.96
C HIS A 345 -22.93 11.90 8.72
N GLY A 346 -22.81 10.98 7.76
CA GLY A 346 -21.99 11.16 6.57
C GLY A 346 -20.63 10.46 6.65
N THR A 347 -19.77 10.77 5.71
CA THR A 347 -18.46 10.15 5.53
C THR A 347 -17.45 10.68 6.56
N THR A 348 -16.68 9.80 7.19
CA THR A 348 -15.56 10.18 8.08
C THR A 348 -14.28 10.35 7.25
N TYR A 349 -13.52 11.41 7.50
CA TYR A 349 -12.28 11.72 6.77
C TYR A 349 -11.08 11.72 7.70
N ILE A 350 -10.04 10.97 7.31
CA ILE A 350 -8.79 10.84 8.07
C ILE A 350 -7.61 11.17 7.16
N LEU A 351 -6.83 12.16 7.53
CA LEU A 351 -5.52 12.44 6.99
C LEU A 351 -4.49 11.66 7.81
N CYS A 352 -3.67 10.79 7.16
CA CYS A 352 -3.02 9.66 7.82
C CYS A 352 -1.70 9.98 8.53
N GLY A 353 -1.16 11.20 8.40
CA GLY A 353 0.19 11.49 8.89
C GLY A 353 1.25 11.11 7.87
N ARG A 354 2.46 10.77 8.32
CA ARG A 354 3.57 10.33 7.47
C ARG A 354 4.30 9.14 8.06
N ALA A 355 4.81 8.29 7.20
CA ALA A 355 5.62 7.14 7.59
C ALA A 355 7.12 7.31 7.25
N GLY A 356 7.43 8.25 6.35
CA GLY A 356 8.77 8.62 5.90
C GLY A 356 9.38 9.80 6.64
N ASP A 357 10.54 10.29 6.17
CA ASP A 357 11.31 11.38 6.83
C ASP A 357 10.96 12.78 6.30
N GLN A 358 10.23 12.90 5.22
CA GLN A 358 9.87 14.18 4.64
C GLN A 358 8.90 14.94 5.57
N LYS A 359 9.27 16.18 5.93
CA LYS A 359 8.47 17.05 6.79
C LYS A 359 8.08 18.29 6.01
N TYR A 360 6.80 18.60 5.98
CA TYR A 360 6.38 19.95 5.61
C TYR A 360 6.36 20.84 6.85
N VAL A 361 6.94 22.04 6.72
CA VAL A 361 6.85 23.07 7.76
C VAL A 361 5.54 23.79 7.51
N GLU A 362 4.45 23.25 7.98
CA GLU A 362 3.14 23.90 8.02
C GLU A 362 1.99 22.89 8.15
N PRO A 363 0.87 23.36 8.49
CA PRO A 363 0.48 24.50 9.27
C PRO A 363 -0.24 24.09 10.53
N SER A 364 0.01 24.78 11.56
CA SER A 364 -0.92 24.88 12.67
C SER A 364 -2.07 25.83 12.33
N SER A 365 -2.85 25.62 11.32
CA SER A 365 -4.10 26.35 11.29
C SER A 365 -5.04 25.66 12.26
N ASP A 366 -5.61 26.41 13.15
CA ASP A 366 -6.65 26.05 14.10
C ASP A 366 -7.96 25.67 13.38
N VAL A 367 -7.87 24.81 12.36
CA VAL A 367 -9.06 24.20 11.82
C VAL A 367 -9.61 23.29 12.90
N ASP A 368 -10.89 23.37 13.19
CA ASP A 368 -11.63 22.64 14.22
C ASP A 368 -11.57 21.09 14.12
N ASP A 369 -10.51 20.55 13.58
CA ASP A 369 -10.30 19.13 13.46
C ASP A 369 -9.60 18.62 14.72
N VAL A 370 -9.90 17.41 15.13
CA VAL A 370 -9.15 16.74 16.19
C VAL A 370 -7.73 16.61 15.70
N THR A 371 -6.91 17.52 16.19
CA THR A 371 -5.49 17.55 15.94
C THR A 371 -4.77 16.90 17.10
N LEU A 372 -3.56 16.52 16.84
CA LEU A 372 -2.64 15.97 17.81
C LEU A 372 -2.61 16.78 19.11
N PRO A 373 -3.00 16.23 20.24
CA PRO A 373 -2.81 16.94 21.48
C PRO A 373 -1.32 17.14 21.73
N ASN A 374 -0.83 18.39 21.56
CA ASN A 374 0.50 18.84 21.94
C ASN A 374 1.72 18.26 21.20
N LEU A 375 1.61 17.71 20.03
CA LEU A 375 2.80 17.37 19.24
C LEU A 375 3.27 18.61 18.47
N ARG A 376 4.36 19.23 18.96
CA ARG A 376 5.01 20.39 18.30
C ARG A 376 5.69 20.01 16.97
N GLU A 377 6.03 18.75 16.83
CA GLU A 377 6.56 18.15 15.61
C GLU A 377 5.71 16.93 15.27
N GLU A 378 5.31 16.79 14.05
CA GLU A 378 4.56 15.64 13.62
C GLU A 378 5.52 14.46 13.40
N PRO A 379 5.51 13.46 14.29
CA PRO A 379 6.41 12.32 14.21
C PRO A 379 5.95 11.33 13.13
N GLU A 380 6.82 10.39 12.80
CA GLU A 380 6.44 9.24 12.03
C GLU A 380 5.33 8.47 12.74
N SER A 381 4.31 8.11 11.98
CA SER A 381 3.09 7.52 12.51
C SER A 381 2.48 6.50 11.56
N PHE A 382 1.57 5.71 12.08
CA PHE A 382 0.75 4.77 11.32
C PHE A 382 -0.60 4.55 12.01
N ILE A 383 -1.54 4.00 11.26
CA ILE A 383 -2.87 3.70 11.74
C ILE A 383 -3.08 2.19 11.76
N VAL A 384 -3.72 1.71 12.82
CA VAL A 384 -4.24 0.36 12.93
C VAL A 384 -5.75 0.43 12.80
N LEU A 385 -6.29 -0.35 11.90
CA LEU A 385 -7.72 -0.44 11.65
C LEU A 385 -8.18 -1.87 11.93
N ASP A 386 -8.98 -2.05 12.98
CA ASP A 386 -9.67 -3.29 13.25
C ASP A 386 -11.09 -3.21 12.69
N VAL A 387 -11.43 -4.11 11.79
CA VAL A 387 -12.71 -4.10 11.06
C VAL A 387 -13.46 -5.38 11.33
N ASP A 388 -14.73 -5.28 11.72
CA ASP A 388 -15.70 -6.36 11.61
C ASP A 388 -17.00 -5.85 10.96
N ALA A 389 -18.02 -6.71 10.82
CA ALA A 389 -19.25 -6.34 10.13
C ALA A 389 -19.97 -5.14 10.77
N ASN A 390 -19.94 -5.00 12.08
CA ASN A 390 -20.70 -3.99 12.82
C ASN A 390 -19.86 -2.83 13.32
N GLU A 391 -18.53 -2.96 13.30
CA GLU A 391 -17.66 -2.04 13.99
C GLU A 391 -16.31 -1.88 13.28
N ILE A 392 -15.84 -0.63 13.19
CA ILE A 392 -14.46 -0.28 12.86
C ILE A 392 -13.86 0.43 14.07
N ASN A 393 -12.73 -0.08 14.58
CA ASN A 393 -11.90 0.62 15.54
C ASN A 393 -10.64 1.13 14.86
N LEU A 394 -10.39 2.43 14.96
CA LEU A 394 -9.19 3.07 14.48
C LEU A 394 -8.32 3.49 15.65
N THR A 395 -7.02 3.21 15.53
CA THR A 395 -6.00 3.72 16.45
C THR A 395 -4.85 4.29 15.61
N ALA A 396 -4.67 5.62 15.66
CA ALA A 396 -3.49 6.29 15.11
C ALA A 396 -2.43 6.42 16.19
N ARG A 397 -1.18 6.11 15.85
CA ARG A 397 -0.08 6.11 16.83
C ARG A 397 1.26 6.46 16.20
N THR A 398 2.14 7.03 17.02
CA THR A 398 3.52 7.30 16.64
C THR A 398 4.37 6.03 16.68
N VAL A 399 5.51 6.04 16.03
CA VAL A 399 6.53 4.98 16.11
C VAL A 399 6.98 4.72 17.55
N ASP A 400 7.04 5.76 18.40
CA ASP A 400 7.42 5.62 19.80
C ASP A 400 6.28 5.11 20.70
N GLY A 401 5.12 4.77 20.10
CA GLY A 401 4.00 4.13 20.79
C GLY A 401 2.97 5.08 21.41
N GLN A 402 3.13 6.41 21.25
CA GLN A 402 2.13 7.37 21.70
C GLN A 402 0.86 7.24 20.85
N ILE A 403 -0.30 7.20 21.49
CA ILE A 403 -1.59 7.28 20.82
C ILE A 403 -1.86 8.72 20.40
N ILE A 404 -2.08 8.91 19.11
CA ILE A 404 -2.47 10.19 18.51
C ILE A 404 -3.97 10.37 18.59
N ASP A 405 -4.70 9.37 18.11
CA ASP A 405 -6.16 9.38 18.07
C ASP A 405 -6.71 7.95 18.23
N LYS A 406 -7.92 7.87 18.72
CA LYS A 406 -8.64 6.61 18.84
C LYS A 406 -10.13 6.84 18.72
N PHE A 407 -10.75 6.26 17.72
CA PHE A 407 -12.21 6.36 17.58
C PHE A 407 -12.83 5.07 17.04
N LYS A 408 -14.16 5.06 17.05
CA LYS A 408 -14.98 3.93 16.65
C LYS A 408 -16.08 4.38 15.69
N LEU A 409 -16.29 3.61 14.62
CA LEU A 409 -17.51 3.65 13.81
C LEU A 409 -18.34 2.40 14.08
N THR A 410 -19.66 2.55 14.10
CA THR A 410 -20.59 1.43 14.31
C THR A 410 -21.71 1.48 13.29
N LYS A 411 -22.11 0.29 12.81
CA LYS A 411 -23.33 0.08 12.02
C LYS A 411 -24.23 -0.92 12.73
N ASN A 412 -25.53 -0.65 12.75
CA ASN A 412 -26.52 -1.59 13.26
C ASN A 412 -27.04 -2.43 12.07
N LEU A 413 -26.31 -3.48 11.76
CA LEU A 413 -26.70 -4.40 10.69
C LEU A 413 -27.75 -5.38 11.21
N ARG A 414 -28.82 -5.60 10.44
CA ARG A 414 -29.77 -6.67 10.70
C ARG A 414 -29.22 -7.97 10.10
N GLN A 415 -29.49 -9.09 10.76
CA GLN A 415 -29.11 -10.40 10.24
C GLN A 415 -29.81 -10.62 8.87
N GLY A 416 -29.04 -10.68 7.80
CA GLY A 416 -29.53 -10.83 6.41
C GLY A 416 -29.29 -9.61 5.50
N ASP A 417 -28.76 -8.51 6.00
CA ASP A 417 -28.46 -7.33 5.18
C ASP A 417 -27.26 -7.57 4.25
N TYR A 418 -26.46 -8.63 4.53
CA TYR A 418 -25.30 -9.05 3.71
C TYR A 418 -25.26 -10.59 3.70
N ALA A 419 -25.64 -11.18 2.60
CA ALA A 419 -25.56 -12.61 2.32
C ALA A 419 -24.85 -12.89 0.98
#